data_c47ea5552c6f25bd572d07847f46942f
#
_entry.id   c47ea5552c6f25bd572d07847f46942f
#
_cell.length_a   1.000
_cell.length_b   1.000
_cell.length_c   1.000
_cell.angle_alpha   90.00
_cell.angle_beta   90.00
_cell.angle_gamma   90.00
#
_symmetry.space_group_name_H-M   'P 1'
#
loop_
_entity.id
_entity.type
_entity.pdbx_description
1 polymer ?
#
loop_
_entity_poly.entity_id
_entity_poly.type
_entity_poly.pdbx_seq_one_letter_code
_entity_poly.pdbx_strand_id
1 'polypeptide(L)'
;MWQQATPVANFLQREPFEGQASTEKTEVRILYSKHEVYFGVTCFDSDPKRIVATELRRDVSQELDDYFEIIIDSAHDRRNAYVFQINPLGTQRDALITEEQRTDSSTGDGDPGWDGVWTSEARITKQGWTATVAIPFSTLNFMQSRDVIWGINFKRFIRRKNEEDLWSGWRRTFGAARISQAGELHGISEIGSGRLFIIKPYGLVGFSHFPSSAAGTGLTPGISALHTAGVDVKLGLRSNLVANFTANTDFADADVDRQTFNLTPYKLFFPEKRQFFLENAGVFNFPLGGDSGDLLFFSRQIGIDPITGEEVPINGGAKVTGSIGNFELGVMDVDTRSSGPNPYANYAVARVKRSLWGGSYIGVMGIDKRSGNPFDSFNQTSG
;
A
#
# COMPACT_ATOMS: atom_id res chain seq x y z
N MET A 1 -18.38 24.85 10.80
CA MET A 1 -18.18 23.41 11.09
C MET A 1 -16.88 23.18 11.84
N TRP A 2 -15.71 23.47 11.30
CA TRP A 2 -14.40 23.22 11.91
C TRP A 2 -14.16 23.88 13.27
N GLN A 3 -14.79 25.02 13.55
CA GLN A 3 -14.65 25.75 14.84
C GLN A 3 -15.22 24.98 16.04
N GLN A 4 -16.03 23.96 15.81
CA GLN A 4 -16.62 23.13 16.87
C GLN A 4 -15.65 22.05 17.38
N ALA A 5 -14.63 21.70 16.61
CA ALA A 5 -13.63 20.70 16.98
C ALA A 5 -12.44 21.36 17.68
N THR A 6 -12.03 20.79 18.78
CA THR A 6 -10.79 21.19 19.47
C THR A 6 -9.58 20.86 18.57
N PRO A 7 -8.68 21.82 18.32
CA PRO A 7 -7.52 21.54 17.51
C PRO A 7 -6.51 20.65 18.24
N VAL A 8 -6.02 19.66 17.56
CA VAL A 8 -4.79 18.93 17.91
C VAL A 8 -3.62 19.79 17.46
N ALA A 9 -2.69 20.07 18.34
CA ALA A 9 -1.53 20.93 18.14
C ALA A 9 -0.32 20.40 18.94
N ASN A 10 0.72 21.21 19.13
CA ASN A 10 1.92 20.88 19.90
C ASN A 10 2.74 19.76 19.28
N PHE A 11 3.00 19.88 17.99
CA PHE A 11 3.94 19.03 17.27
C PHE A 11 5.37 19.28 17.76
N LEU A 12 6.17 18.24 17.83
CA LEU A 12 7.57 18.29 18.19
C LEU A 12 8.43 17.80 17.04
N GLN A 13 9.60 18.42 16.88
CA GLN A 13 10.55 18.02 15.87
C GLN A 13 11.11 16.64 16.19
N ARG A 14 11.07 15.77 15.19
CA ARG A 14 11.91 14.59 15.13
C ARG A 14 13.26 14.93 14.51
N GLU A 15 13.23 15.72 13.42
CA GLU A 15 14.40 16.25 12.72
C GLU A 15 14.23 17.75 12.46
N PRO A 16 15.26 18.57 12.46
CA PRO A 16 16.65 18.27 12.82
C PRO A 16 16.96 18.30 14.33
N PHE A 17 16.03 18.82 15.16
CA PHE A 17 16.27 19.04 16.61
C PHE A 17 15.28 18.26 17.45
N GLU A 18 15.61 17.01 17.72
CA GLU A 18 14.77 16.08 18.46
C GLU A 18 14.16 16.69 19.73
N GLY A 19 12.82 16.65 19.82
CA GLY A 19 12.06 17.07 20.98
C GLY A 19 11.90 18.57 21.14
N GLN A 20 12.43 19.38 20.24
CA GLN A 20 12.14 20.82 20.23
C GLN A 20 10.75 21.08 19.67
N ALA A 21 10.17 22.22 20.00
CA ALA A 21 8.92 22.64 19.39
C ALA A 21 9.10 22.81 17.89
N SER A 22 8.07 22.44 17.12
CA SER A 22 7.95 22.71 15.70
C SER A 22 8.22 24.18 15.39
N THR A 23 9.03 24.49 14.39
CA THR A 23 9.31 25.90 14.01
C THR A 23 8.15 26.58 13.31
N GLU A 24 7.22 25.79 12.76
CA GLU A 24 5.99 26.27 12.13
C GLU A 24 4.79 25.55 12.73
N LYS A 25 3.81 26.30 13.16
CA LYS A 25 2.63 25.76 13.85
C LYS A 25 1.80 24.87 12.92
N THR A 26 1.30 23.76 13.47
CA THR A 26 0.33 22.87 12.80
C THR A 26 -0.90 22.71 13.68
N GLU A 27 -2.08 22.77 13.09
CA GLU A 27 -3.36 22.47 13.74
C GLU A 27 -4.13 21.44 12.92
N VAL A 28 -4.63 20.40 13.60
CA VAL A 28 -5.51 19.40 13.03
C VAL A 28 -6.83 19.39 13.75
N ARG A 29 -7.93 19.43 13.04
CA ARG A 29 -9.29 19.30 13.60
C ARG A 29 -9.93 18.07 13.01
N ILE A 30 -10.58 17.28 13.87
CA ILE A 30 -11.18 16.01 13.50
C ILE A 30 -12.70 16.12 13.70
N LEU A 31 -13.44 15.76 12.68
CA LEU A 31 -14.89 15.64 12.70
C LEU A 31 -15.29 14.32 12.07
N TYR A 32 -16.48 13.85 12.33
CA TYR A 32 -16.99 12.65 11.65
C TYR A 32 -18.49 12.76 11.38
N SER A 33 -18.94 12.01 10.41
CA SER A 33 -20.34 11.75 10.08
C SER A 33 -20.68 10.28 10.34
N LYS A 34 -21.83 9.82 9.88
CA LYS A 34 -22.15 8.39 9.91
C LYS A 34 -21.32 7.54 8.93
N HIS A 35 -20.70 8.18 7.93
CA HIS A 35 -20.08 7.50 6.79
C HIS A 35 -18.59 7.76 6.64
N GLU A 36 -18.10 8.89 7.15
CA GLU A 36 -16.73 9.37 6.91
C GLU A 36 -16.15 10.07 8.14
N VAL A 37 -14.83 10.00 8.27
CA VAL A 37 -14.05 10.85 9.16
C VAL A 37 -13.40 11.96 8.34
N TYR A 38 -13.35 13.17 8.90
CA TYR A 38 -12.82 14.37 8.26
C TYR A 38 -11.67 14.93 9.07
N PHE A 39 -10.59 15.29 8.38
CA PHE A 39 -9.46 15.98 8.97
C PHE A 39 -9.31 17.35 8.30
N GLY A 40 -9.42 18.41 9.08
CA GLY A 40 -9.12 19.76 8.67
C GLY A 40 -7.73 20.14 9.17
N VAL A 41 -6.77 20.27 8.27
CA VAL A 41 -5.37 20.54 8.57
C VAL A 41 -5.03 21.98 8.21
N THR A 42 -4.35 22.66 9.12
CA THR A 42 -3.77 23.99 8.89
C THR A 42 -2.28 23.93 9.22
N CYS A 43 -1.47 24.03 8.21
CA CYS A 43 -0.02 24.11 8.29
C CYS A 43 0.39 25.58 8.14
N PHE A 44 0.57 26.27 9.26
CA PHE A 44 1.08 27.64 9.22
C PHE A 44 2.52 27.67 8.71
N ASP A 45 2.91 28.74 8.07
CA ASP A 45 4.25 28.94 7.57
C ASP A 45 4.61 30.42 7.60
N SER A 46 5.76 30.72 8.15
CA SER A 46 6.27 32.08 8.27
C SER A 46 6.65 32.71 6.91
N ASP A 47 6.90 31.87 5.89
CA ASP A 47 7.19 32.31 4.51
C ASP A 47 6.44 31.43 3.48
N PRO A 48 5.11 31.63 3.31
CA PRO A 48 4.29 30.81 2.44
C PRO A 48 4.70 30.78 0.97
N LYS A 49 5.50 31.75 0.53
CA LYS A 49 6.02 31.80 -0.85
C LYS A 49 7.12 30.76 -1.10
N ARG A 50 7.70 30.21 -0.04
CA ARG A 50 8.75 29.20 -0.10
C ARG A 50 8.27 27.80 0.22
N ILE A 51 6.96 27.59 0.30
CA ILE A 51 6.36 26.25 0.35
C ILE A 51 6.74 25.51 -0.93
N VAL A 52 7.25 24.31 -0.80
CA VAL A 52 7.67 23.46 -1.91
C VAL A 52 6.57 22.45 -2.21
N ALA A 53 6.04 22.49 -3.41
CA ALA A 53 5.00 21.58 -3.85
C ALA A 53 5.10 21.44 -5.39
N THR A 54 5.61 20.30 -5.84
CA THR A 54 5.96 20.06 -7.25
C THR A 54 5.33 18.77 -7.80
N GLU A 55 5.02 17.80 -6.95
CA GLU A 55 4.48 16.53 -7.41
C GLU A 55 2.94 16.59 -7.56
N LEU A 56 2.47 16.18 -8.74
CA LEU A 56 1.04 16.14 -9.10
C LEU A 56 0.53 14.71 -9.32
N ARG A 57 1.43 13.74 -9.43
CA ARG A 57 1.07 12.35 -9.67
C ARG A 57 0.71 11.65 -8.35
N ARG A 58 -0.44 11.00 -8.32
CA ARG A 58 -0.86 10.19 -7.19
C ARG A 58 0.15 9.05 -6.95
N ASP A 59 0.31 8.67 -5.68
CA ASP A 59 1.09 7.52 -5.18
C ASP A 59 2.59 7.55 -5.50
N VAL A 60 3.10 8.72 -5.89
CA VAL A 60 4.53 8.97 -6.04
C VAL A 60 5.11 9.54 -4.74
N SER A 61 6.38 9.23 -4.46
CA SER A 61 7.09 9.78 -3.31
C SER A 61 7.06 11.31 -3.31
N GLN A 62 6.65 11.89 -2.20
CA GLN A 62 6.58 13.35 -1.99
C GLN A 62 7.73 13.87 -1.13
N GLU A 63 8.82 13.13 -1.00
CA GLU A 63 9.98 13.54 -0.18
C GLU A 63 10.63 14.86 -0.61
N LEU A 64 10.39 15.31 -1.84
CA LEU A 64 10.88 16.59 -2.36
C LEU A 64 9.93 17.77 -2.10
N ASP A 65 8.73 17.51 -1.58
CA ASP A 65 7.69 18.49 -1.31
C ASP A 65 7.48 18.70 0.20
N ASP A 66 6.80 19.79 0.55
CA ASP A 66 6.10 19.88 1.83
C ASP A 66 4.94 18.87 1.81
N TYR A 67 4.69 18.16 2.91
CA TYR A 67 3.56 17.27 3.02
C TYR A 67 3.04 17.11 4.45
N PHE A 68 1.85 16.57 4.55
CA PHE A 68 1.22 16.19 5.79
C PHE A 68 0.72 14.75 5.71
N GLU A 69 0.96 13.97 6.76
CA GLU A 69 0.51 12.58 6.88
C GLU A 69 -0.46 12.40 8.03
N ILE A 70 -1.47 11.59 7.79
CA ILE A 70 -2.42 11.09 8.77
C ILE A 70 -2.22 9.58 8.84
N ILE A 71 -1.93 9.07 10.03
CA ILE A 71 -1.69 7.66 10.29
C ILE A 71 -2.80 7.16 11.20
N ILE A 72 -3.54 6.13 10.78
CA ILE A 72 -4.71 5.62 11.48
C ILE A 72 -4.56 4.11 11.72
N ASP A 73 -4.42 3.72 12.97
CA ASP A 73 -4.61 2.34 13.44
C ASP A 73 -6.07 2.15 13.85
N SER A 74 -6.91 1.82 12.87
CA SER A 74 -8.33 1.64 13.07
C SER A 74 -8.70 0.33 13.77
N ALA A 75 -7.80 -0.66 13.75
CA ALA A 75 -7.94 -1.92 14.47
C ALA A 75 -7.52 -1.81 15.95
N HIS A 76 -6.81 -0.73 16.31
CA HIS A 76 -6.19 -0.48 17.61
C HIS A 76 -5.32 -1.66 18.08
N ASP A 77 -4.60 -2.26 17.13
CA ASP A 77 -3.71 -3.40 17.38
C ASP A 77 -2.26 -2.96 17.65
N ARG A 78 -1.98 -1.67 17.46
CA ARG A 78 -0.66 -1.03 17.64
C ARG A 78 0.45 -1.62 16.77
N ARG A 79 0.05 -2.17 15.62
CA ARG A 79 0.95 -2.84 14.67
C ARG A 79 0.70 -2.46 13.23
N ASN A 80 -0.58 -2.32 12.88
CA ASN A 80 -1.02 -2.06 11.53
C ASN A 80 -1.68 -0.69 11.46
N ALA A 81 -1.43 0.06 10.40
CA ALA A 81 -2.06 1.36 10.21
C ALA A 81 -2.19 1.73 8.74
N TYR A 82 -3.13 2.59 8.46
CA TYR A 82 -3.31 3.25 7.17
C TYR A 82 -2.58 4.59 7.20
N VAL A 83 -1.87 4.91 6.14
CA VAL A 83 -1.20 6.19 5.93
C VAL A 83 -1.90 6.94 4.80
N PHE A 84 -2.25 8.20 5.05
CA PHE A 84 -2.82 9.11 4.06
C PHE A 84 -1.96 10.36 4.03
N GLN A 85 -1.28 10.59 2.93
CA GLN A 85 -0.36 11.70 2.74
C GLN A 85 -0.88 12.65 1.69
N ILE A 86 -0.73 13.94 1.94
CA ILE A 86 -1.17 15.02 1.05
C ILE A 86 -0.12 16.12 1.01
N ASN A 87 0.17 16.65 -0.19
CA ASN A 87 0.98 17.84 -0.37
C ASN A 87 0.12 19.12 -0.52
N PRO A 88 0.71 20.32 -0.54
CA PRO A 88 -0.04 21.58 -0.68
C PRO A 88 -0.79 21.77 -2.00
N LEU A 89 -0.54 20.93 -3.02
CA LEU A 89 -1.29 20.90 -4.29
C LEU A 89 -2.51 19.96 -4.24
N GLY A 90 -2.68 19.20 -3.15
CA GLY A 90 -3.75 18.22 -3.03
C GLY A 90 -3.40 16.84 -3.58
N THR A 91 -2.14 16.61 -3.96
CA THR A 91 -1.69 15.31 -4.44
C THR A 91 -1.70 14.30 -3.32
N GLN A 92 -2.34 13.19 -3.59
CA GLN A 92 -2.56 12.09 -2.65
C GLN A 92 -1.47 11.03 -2.80
N ARG A 93 -1.08 10.46 -1.66
CA ARG A 93 -0.36 9.20 -1.56
C ARG A 93 -0.92 8.43 -0.38
N ASP A 94 -1.15 7.15 -0.54
CA ASP A 94 -1.57 6.27 0.52
C ASP A 94 -0.66 5.06 0.64
N ALA A 95 -0.65 4.45 1.82
CA ALA A 95 0.13 3.26 2.10
C ALA A 95 -0.48 2.46 3.26
N LEU A 96 -0.09 1.19 3.37
CA LEU A 96 -0.47 0.32 4.46
C LEU A 96 0.77 -0.09 5.27
N ILE A 97 0.78 0.22 6.54
CA ILE A 97 1.78 -0.32 7.48
C ILE A 97 1.26 -1.66 7.96
N THR A 98 2.01 -2.73 7.65
CA THR A 98 1.76 -4.07 8.17
C THR A 98 2.91 -4.45 9.08
N GLU A 99 2.61 -4.74 10.34
CA GLU A 99 3.60 -4.96 11.39
C GLU A 99 4.54 -3.78 11.57
N GLU A 100 4.41 -3.09 12.66
CA GLU A 100 5.26 -1.96 13.05
C GLU A 100 6.70 -2.15 12.57
N GLN A 101 7.07 -1.45 11.50
CA GLN A 101 8.35 -1.64 10.85
C GLN A 101 9.50 -1.20 11.76
N ARG A 102 10.56 -2.00 11.78
CA ARG A 102 11.84 -1.59 12.35
C ARG A 102 12.36 -0.39 11.59
N THR A 103 12.91 0.57 12.29
CA THR A 103 13.39 1.88 11.84
C THR A 103 14.49 1.87 10.77
N ASP A 104 14.99 0.72 10.36
CA ASP A 104 16.07 0.55 9.40
C ASP A 104 15.63 0.23 7.96
N SER A 105 14.32 0.17 7.69
CA SER A 105 13.88 0.12 6.31
C SER A 105 13.86 1.53 5.71
N SER A 106 14.57 1.71 4.62
CA SER A 106 14.60 2.95 3.80
C SER A 106 13.23 3.38 3.24
N THR A 107 12.19 2.64 3.55
CA THR A 107 10.78 2.85 3.13
C THR A 107 9.87 2.97 4.35
N GLY A 108 10.25 3.76 5.35
CA GLY A 108 9.52 3.94 6.62
C GLY A 108 8.04 4.35 6.54
N ASP A 109 7.47 4.41 5.35
CA ASP A 109 6.13 4.94 5.07
C ASP A 109 5.09 3.87 4.71
N GLY A 110 5.37 2.58 4.96
CA GLY A 110 4.44 1.49 4.65
C GLY A 110 4.52 0.97 3.20
N ASP A 111 3.66 0.01 2.86
CA ASP A 111 3.52 -0.56 1.52
C ASP A 111 2.68 0.39 0.64
N PRO A 112 3.26 1.05 -0.36
CA PRO A 112 2.56 1.98 -1.24
C PRO A 112 1.62 1.28 -2.24
N GLY A 113 1.64 -0.05 -2.30
CA GLY A 113 0.74 -0.81 -3.16
C GLY A 113 -0.70 -0.91 -2.65
N TRP A 114 -0.97 -0.42 -1.46
CA TRP A 114 -2.33 -0.29 -0.96
C TRP A 114 -2.98 0.96 -1.53
N ASP A 115 -4.17 0.84 -2.12
CA ASP A 115 -4.93 1.94 -2.72
C ASP A 115 -6.27 2.09 -1.98
N GLY A 116 -6.39 3.16 -1.24
CA GLY A 116 -7.58 3.54 -0.48
C GLY A 116 -8.50 4.48 -1.23
N VAL A 117 -9.81 4.37 -0.99
CA VAL A 117 -10.78 5.35 -1.48
C VAL A 117 -10.91 6.47 -0.45
N TRP A 118 -10.43 7.65 -0.79
CA TRP A 118 -10.53 8.85 0.05
C TRP A 118 -10.44 10.10 -0.83
N THR A 119 -10.86 11.23 -0.28
CA THR A 119 -10.82 12.50 -0.99
C THR A 119 -10.06 13.55 -0.20
N SER A 120 -9.42 14.46 -0.91
CA SER A 120 -8.70 15.56 -0.31
C SER A 120 -8.75 16.81 -1.17
N GLU A 121 -8.69 17.94 -0.51
CA GLU A 121 -8.51 19.25 -1.11
C GLU A 121 -7.43 20.00 -0.34
N ALA A 122 -6.50 20.64 -1.03
CA ALA A 122 -5.50 21.48 -0.40
C ALA A 122 -5.35 22.80 -1.15
N ARG A 123 -4.86 23.81 -0.44
CA ARG A 123 -4.57 25.13 -1.02
C ARG A 123 -3.52 25.87 -0.22
N ILE A 124 -2.66 26.60 -0.93
CA ILE A 124 -1.73 27.53 -0.33
C ILE A 124 -2.47 28.85 -0.02
N THR A 125 -2.23 29.38 1.17
CA THR A 125 -2.85 30.60 1.70
C THR A 125 -1.79 31.63 2.05
N LYS A 126 -2.20 32.82 2.53
CA LYS A 126 -1.26 33.83 3.03
C LYS A 126 -0.59 33.46 4.35
N GLN A 127 -1.08 32.46 5.06
CA GLN A 127 -0.61 32.05 6.39
C GLN A 127 0.09 30.68 6.36
N GLY A 128 0.24 30.07 5.20
CA GLY A 128 0.75 28.71 5.02
C GLY A 128 -0.10 27.94 4.02
N TRP A 129 -0.48 26.70 4.34
CA TRP A 129 -1.41 25.93 3.51
C TRP A 129 -2.41 25.18 4.37
N THR A 130 -3.52 24.83 3.76
CA THR A 130 -4.61 24.09 4.43
C THR A 130 -5.01 22.89 3.61
N ALA A 131 -5.41 21.82 4.27
CA ALA A 131 -5.99 20.65 3.64
C ALA A 131 -7.26 20.22 4.35
N THR A 132 -8.17 19.64 3.57
CA THR A 132 -9.33 18.90 4.06
C THR A 132 -9.23 17.48 3.51
N VAL A 133 -9.26 16.49 4.38
CA VAL A 133 -9.21 15.07 4.02
C VAL A 133 -10.49 14.42 4.52
N ALA A 134 -11.17 13.67 3.66
CA ALA A 134 -12.35 12.88 4.00
C ALA A 134 -12.08 11.40 3.69
N ILE A 135 -12.18 10.56 4.71
CA ILE A 135 -11.91 9.13 4.62
C ILE A 135 -13.19 8.37 4.97
N PRO A 136 -13.80 7.68 3.99
CA PRO A 136 -14.94 6.80 4.24
C PRO A 136 -14.59 5.70 5.24
N PHE A 137 -15.50 5.40 6.16
CA PHE A 137 -15.31 4.30 7.10
C PHE A 137 -15.20 2.95 6.39
N SER A 138 -15.72 2.82 5.17
CA SER A 138 -15.54 1.63 4.34
C SER A 138 -14.10 1.41 3.86
N THR A 139 -13.28 2.46 3.85
CA THR A 139 -11.84 2.37 3.51
C THR A 139 -11.02 1.81 4.67
N LEU A 140 -11.47 2.09 5.89
CA LEU A 140 -10.81 1.67 7.12
C LEU A 140 -11.42 0.36 7.62
N ASN A 141 -10.59 -0.64 7.90
CA ASN A 141 -11.04 -1.85 8.57
C ASN A 141 -10.96 -1.64 10.08
N PHE A 142 -12.08 -1.75 10.79
CA PHE A 142 -12.13 -1.62 12.25
C PHE A 142 -13.16 -2.55 12.86
N MET A 143 -12.96 -2.88 14.14
CA MET A 143 -13.96 -3.64 14.88
C MET A 143 -15.15 -2.74 15.23
N GLN A 144 -16.34 -3.19 14.89
CA GLN A 144 -17.56 -2.52 15.34
C GLN A 144 -17.67 -2.59 16.85
N SER A 145 -17.66 -1.44 17.48
CA SER A 145 -17.85 -1.27 18.91
C SER A 145 -18.81 -0.08 19.13
N ARG A 146 -19.45 -0.04 20.26
CA ARG A 146 -20.31 1.08 20.65
C ARG A 146 -19.48 2.37 20.76
N ASP A 147 -18.28 2.26 21.31
CA ASP A 147 -17.28 3.30 21.39
C ASP A 147 -16.02 2.80 20.69
N VAL A 148 -15.67 3.46 19.60
CA VAL A 148 -14.49 3.10 18.80
C VAL A 148 -13.29 3.90 19.32
N ILE A 149 -12.20 3.20 19.56
CA ILE A 149 -10.91 3.81 19.89
C ILE A 149 -9.96 3.48 18.75
N TRP A 150 -9.31 4.51 18.17
CA TRP A 150 -8.30 4.33 17.16
C TRP A 150 -6.95 4.84 17.64
N GLY A 151 -5.89 4.18 17.23
CA GLY A 151 -4.56 4.76 17.26
C GLY A 151 -4.46 5.84 16.17
N ILE A 152 -3.88 6.99 16.49
CA ILE A 152 -3.73 8.07 15.51
C ILE A 152 -2.38 8.77 15.68
N ASN A 153 -1.77 9.14 14.59
CA ASN A 153 -0.60 10.01 14.59
C ASN A 153 -0.63 10.96 13.40
N PHE A 154 0.13 12.03 13.50
CA PHE A 154 0.27 13.04 12.47
C PHE A 154 1.74 13.36 12.28
N LYS A 155 2.13 13.52 11.02
CA LYS A 155 3.47 13.94 10.62
C LYS A 155 3.36 15.11 9.65
N ARG A 156 4.19 16.12 9.84
CA ARG A 156 4.40 17.20 8.89
C ARG A 156 5.85 17.21 8.47
N PHE A 157 6.11 17.38 7.19
CA PHE A 157 7.43 17.62 6.65
C PHE A 157 7.50 19.01 6.01
N ILE A 158 8.50 19.79 6.39
CA ILE A 158 8.77 21.12 5.88
C ILE A 158 10.05 21.08 5.05
N ARG A 159 9.90 20.93 3.75
CA ARG A 159 11.02 20.64 2.84
C ARG A 159 12.13 21.65 2.89
N ARG A 160 11.81 22.94 2.87
CA ARG A 160 12.82 24.02 2.90
C ARG A 160 13.69 24.03 4.16
N LYS A 161 13.23 23.40 5.23
CA LYS A 161 13.92 23.34 6.53
C LYS A 161 14.50 21.95 6.79
N ASN A 162 14.15 20.93 5.99
CA ASN A 162 14.34 19.51 6.29
C ASN A 162 13.85 19.17 7.71
N GLU A 163 12.73 19.76 8.08
CA GLU A 163 12.12 19.60 9.39
C GLU A 163 10.99 18.57 9.31
N GLU A 164 11.07 17.59 10.17
CA GLU A 164 10.03 16.58 10.35
C GLU A 164 9.45 16.72 11.75
N ASP A 165 8.15 16.99 11.80
CA ASP A 165 7.40 17.18 13.03
C ASP A 165 6.41 16.05 13.20
N LEU A 166 6.35 15.50 14.41
CA LEU A 166 5.39 14.48 14.81
C LEU A 166 4.52 15.00 15.96
N TRP A 167 3.26 14.61 15.94
CA TRP A 167 2.38 14.88 17.07
C TRP A 167 2.66 13.92 18.24
N SER A 168 2.96 12.64 17.97
CA SER A 168 3.32 11.63 18.95
C SER A 168 4.52 10.83 18.48
N GLY A 169 5.30 10.23 19.42
CA GLY A 169 6.44 9.38 19.05
C GLY A 169 7.59 10.11 18.36
N TRP A 170 7.87 11.33 18.70
CA TRP A 170 8.82 12.24 18.06
C TRP A 170 10.31 11.89 18.24
N ARG A 171 10.65 10.86 19.00
CA ARG A 171 12.05 10.45 19.15
C ARG A 171 12.63 9.92 17.85
N ARG A 172 13.87 10.26 17.54
CA ARG A 172 14.57 9.79 16.30
C ARG A 172 14.59 8.28 16.13
N THR A 173 14.66 7.56 17.25
CA THR A 173 14.58 6.09 17.27
C THR A 173 13.23 5.55 16.82
N PHE A 174 12.19 6.41 16.72
CA PHE A 174 10.87 6.08 16.27
C PHE A 174 10.58 6.86 14.99
N GLY A 175 10.03 6.22 13.99
CA GLY A 175 9.46 6.90 12.84
C GLY A 175 7.96 7.11 13.02
N ALA A 176 7.33 7.84 12.11
CA ALA A 176 5.88 7.98 12.07
C ALA A 176 5.16 6.62 11.98
N ALA A 177 5.80 5.65 11.37
CA ALA A 177 5.36 4.26 11.27
C ALA A 177 5.45 3.46 12.58
N ARG A 178 5.91 4.07 13.68
CA ARG A 178 5.93 3.45 15.00
C ARG A 178 4.55 3.51 15.66
N ILE A 179 3.68 2.62 15.25
CA ILE A 179 2.25 2.62 15.62
C ILE A 179 2.04 2.44 17.13
N SER A 180 2.93 1.70 17.79
CA SER A 180 2.91 1.55 19.26
C SER A 180 3.09 2.87 20.02
N GLN A 181 3.58 3.93 19.36
CA GLN A 181 3.74 5.28 19.91
C GLN A 181 2.63 6.25 19.48
N ALA A 182 1.66 5.79 18.71
CA ALA A 182 0.51 6.60 18.31
C ALA A 182 -0.32 7.04 19.52
N GLY A 183 -0.90 8.23 19.44
CA GLY A 183 -1.91 8.67 20.38
C GLY A 183 -3.24 7.98 20.15
N GLU A 184 -4.25 8.30 20.94
CA GLU A 184 -5.57 7.69 20.85
C GLU A 184 -6.65 8.71 20.46
N LEU A 185 -7.50 8.33 19.53
CA LEU A 185 -8.68 9.06 19.13
C LEU A 185 -9.91 8.40 19.74
N HIS A 186 -10.57 9.12 20.62
CA HIS A 186 -11.79 8.71 21.30
C HIS A 186 -13.00 9.52 20.81
N GLY A 187 -14.21 9.03 21.12
CA GLY A 187 -15.44 9.75 20.88
C GLY A 187 -16.07 9.50 19.53
N ILE A 188 -15.57 8.53 18.76
CA ILE A 188 -16.23 8.03 17.56
C ILE A 188 -17.26 6.98 17.98
N SER A 189 -18.54 7.23 17.72
CA SER A 189 -19.62 6.33 18.09
C SER A 189 -20.70 6.30 17.02
N GLU A 190 -21.53 5.26 17.03
CA GLU A 190 -22.67 5.09 16.13
C GLU A 190 -22.33 5.16 14.65
N ILE A 191 -21.11 4.74 14.28
CA ILE A 191 -20.66 4.67 12.89
C ILE A 191 -21.05 3.33 12.26
N GLY A 192 -21.57 3.39 11.03
CA GLY A 192 -21.84 2.20 10.24
C GLY A 192 -20.58 1.65 9.60
N SER A 193 -20.35 0.33 9.67
CA SER A 193 -19.42 -0.28 8.74
C SER A 193 -20.08 -0.31 7.37
N GLY A 194 -19.61 0.49 6.45
CA GLY A 194 -19.95 0.31 5.04
C GLY A 194 -19.51 -1.08 4.59
N ARG A 195 -20.36 -1.83 3.88
CA ARG A 195 -19.89 -3.02 3.18
C ARG A 195 -19.03 -2.54 2.03
N LEU A 196 -17.73 -2.83 2.10
CA LEU A 196 -16.82 -2.53 1.02
C LEU A 196 -17.18 -3.42 -0.18
N PHE A 197 -17.60 -2.80 -1.26
CA PHE A 197 -17.84 -3.46 -2.54
C PHE A 197 -17.32 -2.55 -3.65
N ILE A 198 -16.24 -2.98 -4.28
CA ILE A 198 -15.62 -2.24 -5.38
C ILE A 198 -15.54 -3.16 -6.58
N ILE A 199 -15.94 -2.66 -7.75
CA ILE A 199 -15.73 -3.31 -9.03
C ILE A 199 -14.91 -2.35 -9.88
N LYS A 200 -13.76 -2.82 -10.38
CA LYS A 200 -12.88 -2.08 -11.28
C LYS A 200 -12.80 -2.81 -12.63
N PRO A 201 -13.69 -2.52 -13.60
CA PRO A 201 -13.53 -3.01 -14.96
C PRO A 201 -12.42 -2.21 -15.66
N TYR A 202 -11.66 -2.87 -16.52
CA TYR A 202 -10.67 -2.21 -17.37
C TYR A 202 -10.67 -2.78 -18.77
N GLY A 203 -10.16 -1.99 -19.70
CA GLY A 203 -9.94 -2.39 -21.09
C GLY A 203 -8.70 -1.71 -21.64
N LEU A 204 -7.85 -2.48 -22.31
CA LEU A 204 -6.65 -2.00 -22.95
C LEU A 204 -6.74 -2.24 -24.45
N VAL A 205 -6.40 -1.20 -25.22
CA VAL A 205 -6.22 -1.29 -26.67
C VAL A 205 -4.84 -0.72 -26.98
N GLY A 206 -4.02 -1.50 -27.67
CA GLY A 206 -2.66 -1.10 -28.03
C GLY A 206 -2.25 -1.65 -29.39
N PHE A 207 -1.20 -1.06 -29.95
CA PHE A 207 -0.57 -1.53 -31.17
C PHE A 207 0.93 -1.66 -30.92
N SER A 208 1.49 -2.82 -31.19
CA SER A 208 2.93 -3.03 -31.17
C SER A 208 3.45 -3.13 -32.61
N HIS A 209 4.51 -2.36 -32.88
CA HIS A 209 5.23 -2.41 -34.16
C HIS A 209 6.54 -3.15 -33.94
N PHE A 210 6.72 -4.27 -34.65
CA PHE A 210 7.98 -4.99 -34.64
C PHE A 210 8.81 -4.52 -35.85
N PRO A 211 10.00 -3.92 -35.64
CA PRO A 211 10.90 -3.62 -36.73
C PRO A 211 11.37 -4.92 -37.39
N SER A 212 11.51 -4.90 -38.68
CA SER A 212 12.10 -6.03 -39.41
C SER A 212 13.51 -6.28 -38.88
N SER A 213 13.73 -7.42 -38.25
CA SER A 213 15.06 -7.86 -37.88
C SER A 213 15.89 -8.08 -39.12
N ALA A 214 17.01 -7.39 -39.23
CA ALA A 214 17.96 -7.61 -40.31
C ALA A 214 18.47 -9.04 -40.26
N ALA A 215 18.42 -9.71 -41.42
CA ALA A 215 19.06 -10.96 -41.77
C ALA A 215 18.78 -12.18 -40.86
N GLY A 216 17.85 -13.01 -41.26
CA GLY A 216 17.93 -14.46 -41.04
C GLY A 216 16.79 -15.15 -40.28
N THR A 217 15.83 -14.45 -39.70
CA THR A 217 14.77 -15.08 -38.88
C THR A 217 13.37 -15.08 -39.49
N GLY A 218 13.19 -14.62 -40.75
CA GLY A 218 11.91 -14.72 -41.45
C GLY A 218 10.73 -13.92 -40.87
N LEU A 219 10.97 -13.00 -39.92
CA LEU A 219 9.94 -12.17 -39.37
C LEU A 219 9.62 -11.02 -40.32
N THR A 220 8.44 -11.05 -40.90
CA THR A 220 7.89 -9.90 -41.64
C THR A 220 7.56 -8.76 -40.64
N PRO A 221 7.81 -7.49 -41.03
CA PRO A 221 7.34 -6.36 -40.25
C PRO A 221 5.82 -6.47 -40.04
N GLY A 222 5.39 -6.49 -38.84
CA GLY A 222 3.98 -6.64 -38.51
C GLY A 222 3.50 -5.63 -37.51
N ILE A 223 2.26 -5.19 -37.64
CA ILE A 223 1.54 -4.47 -36.59
C ILE A 223 0.68 -5.51 -35.87
N SER A 224 0.93 -5.73 -34.59
CA SER A 224 0.06 -6.54 -33.74
C SER A 224 -0.86 -5.62 -32.96
N ALA A 225 -2.16 -5.87 -33.07
CA ALA A 225 -3.15 -5.19 -32.23
C ALA A 225 -3.31 -5.98 -30.92
N LEU A 226 -3.10 -5.30 -29.81
CA LEU A 226 -3.38 -5.83 -28.48
C LEU A 226 -4.76 -5.30 -28.05
N HIS A 227 -5.64 -6.19 -27.64
CA HIS A 227 -6.89 -5.84 -26.99
C HIS A 227 -7.12 -6.82 -25.85
N THR A 228 -7.31 -6.28 -24.67
CA THR A 228 -7.61 -7.07 -23.49
C THR A 228 -8.63 -6.33 -22.62
N ALA A 229 -9.42 -7.08 -21.90
CA ALA A 229 -10.37 -6.53 -20.94
C ALA A 229 -10.43 -7.46 -19.73
N GLY A 230 -10.57 -6.91 -18.57
CA GLY A 230 -10.66 -7.66 -17.34
C GLY A 230 -11.47 -6.93 -16.27
N VAL A 231 -11.53 -7.52 -15.09
CA VAL A 231 -12.26 -6.96 -13.98
C VAL A 231 -11.63 -7.40 -12.66
N ASP A 232 -11.51 -6.44 -11.76
CA ASP A 232 -11.16 -6.69 -10.35
C ASP A 232 -12.38 -6.40 -9.48
N VAL A 233 -12.61 -7.27 -8.51
CA VAL A 233 -13.71 -7.15 -7.54
C VAL A 233 -13.17 -7.28 -6.14
N LYS A 234 -13.47 -6.29 -5.28
CA LYS A 234 -13.09 -6.28 -3.88
C LYS A 234 -14.33 -6.32 -3.00
N LEU A 235 -14.38 -7.26 -2.08
CA LEU A 235 -15.48 -7.49 -1.15
C LEU A 235 -14.98 -7.46 0.29
N GLY A 236 -15.51 -6.56 1.11
CA GLY A 236 -15.37 -6.64 2.57
C GLY A 236 -16.25 -7.75 3.11
N LEU A 237 -15.67 -8.85 3.52
CA LEU A 237 -16.39 -9.98 4.14
C LEU A 237 -16.74 -9.67 5.60
N ARG A 238 -15.81 -9.04 6.31
CA ARG A 238 -15.92 -8.51 7.67
C ARG A 238 -15.10 -7.25 7.78
N SER A 239 -15.19 -6.55 8.91
CA SER A 239 -14.41 -5.33 9.16
C SER A 239 -12.90 -5.50 8.90
N ASN A 240 -12.35 -6.67 9.20
CA ASN A 240 -10.91 -6.95 9.05
C ASN A 240 -10.62 -8.10 8.09
N LEU A 241 -11.55 -8.46 7.21
CA LEU A 241 -11.39 -9.53 6.24
C LEU A 241 -11.89 -9.08 4.87
N VAL A 242 -11.03 -9.13 3.89
CA VAL A 242 -11.31 -8.70 2.51
C VAL A 242 -11.07 -9.85 1.55
N ALA A 243 -11.98 -10.01 0.59
CA ALA A 243 -11.82 -10.91 -0.54
C ALA A 243 -11.62 -10.09 -1.81
N ASN A 244 -10.59 -10.43 -2.57
CA ASN A 244 -10.27 -9.84 -3.86
C ASN A 244 -10.38 -10.92 -4.93
N PHE A 245 -11.02 -10.60 -6.03
CA PHE A 245 -11.13 -11.45 -7.20
C PHE A 245 -10.62 -10.69 -8.41
N THR A 246 -9.91 -11.38 -9.27
CA THR A 246 -9.46 -10.83 -10.55
C THR A 246 -9.78 -11.77 -11.68
N ALA A 247 -10.14 -11.24 -12.83
CA ALA A 247 -10.30 -12.02 -14.05
C ALA A 247 -9.57 -11.30 -15.18
N ASN A 248 -8.70 -12.02 -15.86
CA ASN A 248 -7.82 -11.53 -16.93
C ASN A 248 -7.00 -10.32 -16.47
N THR A 249 -6.24 -10.49 -15.38
CA THR A 249 -5.45 -9.45 -14.72
C THR A 249 -4.63 -8.61 -15.69
N ASP A 250 -4.72 -7.28 -15.57
CA ASP A 250 -3.96 -6.36 -16.41
C ASP A 250 -2.48 -6.34 -16.00
N PHE A 251 -1.60 -6.53 -16.98
CA PHE A 251 -0.16 -6.33 -16.81
C PHE A 251 0.30 -4.95 -17.26
N ALA A 252 -0.52 -4.24 -18.05
CA ALA A 252 -0.15 -2.97 -18.66
C ALA A 252 -0.29 -1.77 -17.72
N ASP A 253 -1.05 -1.91 -16.64
CA ASP A 253 -1.14 -0.88 -15.58
C ASP A 253 0.12 -0.87 -14.68
N ALA A 254 0.99 -1.86 -14.84
CA ALA A 254 2.27 -1.88 -14.15
C ALA A 254 3.27 -0.99 -14.89
N ASP A 255 3.83 0.00 -14.19
CA ASP A 255 4.95 0.81 -14.69
C ASP A 255 6.06 -0.08 -15.27
N VAL A 256 6.58 0.31 -16.42
CA VAL A 256 7.70 -0.41 -17.05
C VAL A 256 8.87 -0.49 -16.06
N ASP A 257 9.42 -1.68 -15.87
CA ASP A 257 10.59 -1.85 -15.02
C ASP A 257 11.77 -1.04 -15.57
N ARG A 258 12.50 -0.39 -14.67
CA ARG A 258 13.71 0.35 -15.06
C ARG A 258 14.69 -0.62 -15.69
N GLN A 259 15.17 -0.29 -16.88
CA GLN A 259 16.26 -1.04 -17.48
C GLN A 259 17.49 -0.97 -16.58
N THR A 260 17.84 -2.07 -15.96
CA THR A 260 19.05 -2.22 -15.16
C THR A 260 19.93 -3.27 -15.80
N PHE A 261 21.20 -2.95 -15.99
CA PHE A 261 22.18 -3.95 -16.45
C PHE A 261 22.54 -4.87 -15.30
N ASN A 262 22.23 -6.14 -15.44
CA ASN A 262 22.62 -7.14 -14.45
C ASN A 262 24.11 -7.45 -14.57
N LEU A 263 24.89 -6.94 -13.65
CA LEU A 263 26.33 -7.22 -13.54
C LEU A 263 26.65 -8.36 -12.55
N THR A 264 25.60 -8.98 -11.99
CA THR A 264 25.73 -10.05 -11.00
C THR A 264 25.27 -11.40 -11.58
N PRO A 265 25.75 -12.53 -11.07
CA PRO A 265 25.27 -13.86 -11.49
C PRO A 265 23.84 -14.18 -10.97
N TYR A 266 23.26 -13.31 -10.13
CA TYR A 266 21.94 -13.50 -9.55
C TYR A 266 20.86 -12.86 -10.43
N LYS A 267 19.66 -13.45 -10.44
CA LYS A 267 18.51 -12.85 -11.14
C LYS A 267 18.16 -11.49 -10.51
N LEU A 268 17.86 -10.51 -11.36
CA LEU A 268 17.36 -9.21 -10.87
C LEU A 268 16.01 -9.41 -10.21
N PHE A 269 15.90 -8.84 -9.01
CA PHE A 269 14.66 -8.80 -8.27
C PHE A 269 13.90 -7.50 -8.64
N PHE A 270 12.75 -7.64 -9.29
CA PHE A 270 11.85 -6.54 -9.56
C PHE A 270 10.68 -6.59 -8.58
N PRO A 271 10.30 -5.47 -7.94
CA PRO A 271 9.17 -5.46 -7.03
C PRO A 271 7.86 -5.79 -7.75
N GLU A 272 6.89 -6.33 -7.03
CA GLU A 272 5.53 -6.52 -7.54
C GLU A 272 4.89 -5.16 -7.83
N LYS A 273 4.11 -5.04 -8.91
CA LYS A 273 3.45 -3.80 -9.32
C LYS A 273 1.96 -3.98 -9.63
N ARG A 274 1.50 -5.21 -9.78
CA ARG A 274 0.11 -5.51 -10.10
C ARG A 274 -0.76 -5.38 -8.86
N GLN A 275 -1.78 -4.55 -8.93
CA GLN A 275 -2.63 -4.17 -7.80
C GLN A 275 -3.24 -5.37 -7.06
N PHE A 276 -3.70 -6.39 -7.79
CA PHE A 276 -4.24 -7.59 -7.18
C PHE A 276 -3.25 -8.26 -6.20
N PHE A 277 -1.97 -8.31 -6.54
CA PHE A 277 -0.94 -8.92 -5.69
C PHE A 277 -0.43 -7.97 -4.61
N LEU A 278 -0.32 -6.67 -4.91
CA LEU A 278 0.18 -5.65 -3.99
C LEU A 278 -0.72 -5.49 -2.77
N GLU A 279 -2.01 -5.50 -2.98
CA GLU A 279 -2.95 -5.27 -1.90
C GLU A 279 -2.81 -6.33 -0.80
N ASN A 280 -2.49 -5.90 0.42
CA ASN A 280 -2.19 -6.75 1.57
C ASN A 280 -1.07 -7.79 1.31
N ALA A 281 -0.09 -7.46 0.47
CA ALA A 281 1.04 -8.34 0.14
C ALA A 281 1.81 -8.78 1.39
N GLY A 282 1.93 -7.90 2.38
CA GLY A 282 2.59 -8.18 3.66
C GLY A 282 2.06 -9.40 4.39
N VAL A 283 0.78 -9.74 4.19
CA VAL A 283 0.17 -10.95 4.78
C VAL A 283 0.87 -12.22 4.30
N PHE A 284 1.46 -12.23 3.11
CA PHE A 284 2.17 -13.39 2.55
C PHE A 284 3.69 -13.37 2.79
N ASN A 285 4.20 -12.35 3.47
CA ASN A 285 5.61 -12.29 3.85
C ASN A 285 5.89 -13.25 5.00
N PHE A 286 6.76 -14.22 4.76
CA PHE A 286 7.21 -15.18 5.77
C PHE A 286 8.71 -14.99 5.99
N PRO A 287 9.15 -14.34 7.10
CA PRO A 287 10.55 -14.08 7.33
C PRO A 287 11.27 -15.39 7.73
N LEU A 288 12.27 -15.78 6.96
CA LEU A 288 13.14 -16.95 7.23
C LEU A 288 14.32 -16.64 8.14
N GLY A 289 14.40 -15.41 8.68
CA GLY A 289 15.48 -14.99 9.60
C GLY A 289 16.81 -14.68 8.93
N GLY A 290 16.86 -14.56 7.61
CA GLY A 290 18.00 -14.12 6.80
C GLY A 290 17.89 -12.68 6.32
N ASP A 291 18.84 -12.25 5.49
CA ASP A 291 18.76 -10.99 4.76
C ASP A 291 17.50 -10.94 3.88
N SER A 292 17.04 -9.74 3.57
CA SER A 292 15.79 -9.42 2.86
C SER A 292 15.60 -10.06 1.46
N GLY A 293 16.47 -10.99 1.07
CA GLY A 293 16.41 -11.74 -0.19
C GLY A 293 15.75 -13.12 -0.11
N ASP A 294 15.50 -13.64 1.09
CA ASP A 294 14.96 -15.00 1.25
C ASP A 294 13.46 -14.96 1.44
N LEU A 295 12.71 -14.87 0.32
CA LEU A 295 11.25 -14.94 0.30
C LEU A 295 10.82 -16.37 -0.03
N LEU A 296 9.98 -16.98 0.83
CA LEU A 296 9.32 -18.26 0.53
C LEU A 296 8.34 -18.14 -0.63
N PHE A 297 7.68 -17.01 -0.73
CA PHE A 297 6.69 -16.70 -1.77
C PHE A 297 6.97 -15.34 -2.40
N PHE A 298 6.95 -15.32 -3.73
CA PHE A 298 7.13 -14.11 -4.51
C PHE A 298 6.10 -14.05 -5.64
N SER A 299 5.08 -13.22 -5.48
CA SER A 299 3.94 -13.13 -6.39
C SER A 299 4.30 -12.74 -7.82
N ARG A 300 5.35 -11.94 -8.01
CA ARG A 300 5.76 -11.49 -9.33
C ARG A 300 6.15 -12.63 -10.30
N GLN A 301 6.51 -13.78 -9.77
CA GLN A 301 6.77 -14.96 -10.62
C GLN A 301 5.51 -15.52 -11.26
N ILE A 302 4.32 -15.21 -10.72
CA ILE A 302 3.05 -15.66 -11.30
C ILE A 302 2.77 -14.84 -12.56
N GLY A 303 2.52 -15.51 -13.66
CA GLY A 303 2.22 -14.83 -14.93
C GLY A 303 3.44 -14.25 -15.64
N ILE A 304 4.65 -14.73 -15.35
CA ILE A 304 5.88 -14.38 -16.05
C ILE A 304 6.63 -15.66 -16.41
N ASP A 305 7.05 -15.77 -17.66
CA ASP A 305 7.93 -16.85 -18.12
C ASP A 305 9.31 -16.72 -17.45
N PRO A 306 9.77 -17.73 -16.73
CA PRO A 306 11.05 -17.67 -16.00
C PRO A 306 12.28 -17.63 -16.91
N ILE A 307 12.14 -17.97 -18.20
CA ILE A 307 13.24 -18.04 -19.18
C ILE A 307 13.28 -16.78 -20.04
N THR A 308 12.14 -16.43 -20.65
CA THR A 308 12.05 -15.29 -21.58
C THR A 308 11.73 -13.98 -20.90
N GLY A 309 11.15 -14.00 -19.69
CA GLY A 309 10.63 -12.83 -19.00
C GLY A 309 9.32 -12.30 -19.63
N GLU A 310 8.75 -13.00 -20.59
CA GLU A 310 7.50 -12.61 -21.23
C GLU A 310 6.30 -12.84 -20.33
N GLU A 311 5.26 -12.08 -20.56
CA GLU A 311 4.01 -12.16 -19.80
C GLU A 311 3.23 -13.43 -20.18
N VAL A 312 2.79 -14.17 -19.17
CA VAL A 312 1.89 -15.30 -19.28
C VAL A 312 0.52 -14.87 -18.75
N PRO A 313 -0.51 -14.80 -19.58
CA PRO A 313 -1.81 -14.28 -19.14
C PRO A 313 -2.40 -15.04 -17.94
N ILE A 314 -2.91 -14.30 -16.99
CA ILE A 314 -3.63 -14.82 -15.82
C ILE A 314 -5.12 -14.94 -16.19
N ASN A 315 -5.69 -16.14 -16.09
CA ASN A 315 -7.12 -16.35 -16.32
C ASN A 315 -7.96 -15.70 -15.23
N GLY A 316 -7.55 -15.92 -13.98
CA GLY A 316 -8.21 -15.39 -12.83
C GLY A 316 -7.51 -15.73 -11.54
N GLY A 317 -7.90 -15.05 -10.49
CA GLY A 317 -7.39 -15.28 -9.15
C GLY A 317 -8.40 -14.87 -8.10
N ALA A 318 -8.28 -15.49 -6.94
CA ALA A 318 -9.02 -15.15 -5.74
C ALA A 318 -8.05 -15.02 -4.58
N LYS A 319 -8.25 -14.01 -3.74
CA LYS A 319 -7.43 -13.77 -2.56
C LYS A 319 -8.31 -13.35 -1.40
N VAL A 320 -8.10 -13.94 -0.24
CA VAL A 320 -8.74 -13.55 1.01
C VAL A 320 -7.64 -13.21 2.01
N THR A 321 -7.65 -11.99 2.50
CA THR A 321 -6.65 -11.50 3.45
C THR A 321 -7.30 -10.72 4.59
N GLY A 322 -6.68 -10.75 5.75
CA GLY A 322 -7.12 -9.97 6.89
C GLY A 322 -6.92 -10.68 8.23
N SER A 323 -7.62 -10.21 9.26
CA SER A 323 -7.49 -10.73 10.60
C SER A 323 -8.84 -11.11 11.22
N ILE A 324 -8.83 -12.18 12.02
CA ILE A 324 -9.96 -12.62 12.83
C ILE A 324 -9.45 -12.85 14.26
N GLY A 325 -9.79 -11.93 15.16
CA GLY A 325 -9.23 -11.94 16.52
C GLY A 325 -7.70 -11.83 16.47
N ASN A 326 -7.00 -12.76 17.09
CA ASN A 326 -5.54 -12.80 17.13
C ASN A 326 -4.92 -13.55 15.93
N PHE A 327 -5.71 -13.94 14.94
CA PHE A 327 -5.24 -14.63 13.75
C PHE A 327 -5.20 -13.68 12.56
N GLU A 328 -4.08 -13.65 11.87
CA GLU A 328 -3.92 -13.05 10.55
C GLU A 328 -3.95 -14.16 9.51
N LEU A 329 -4.74 -13.97 8.45
CA LEU A 329 -5.03 -14.97 7.43
C LEU A 329 -4.70 -14.41 6.05
N GLY A 330 -4.02 -15.21 5.24
CA GLY A 330 -3.86 -14.99 3.81
C GLY A 330 -4.09 -16.30 3.06
N VAL A 331 -5.04 -16.29 2.14
CA VAL A 331 -5.26 -17.40 1.19
C VAL A 331 -5.34 -16.79 -0.20
N MET A 332 -4.62 -17.36 -1.14
CA MET A 332 -4.63 -16.92 -2.54
C MET A 332 -4.58 -18.13 -3.46
N ASP A 333 -5.34 -18.07 -4.53
CA ASP A 333 -5.34 -19.04 -5.61
C ASP A 333 -5.37 -18.29 -6.94
N VAL A 334 -4.46 -18.63 -7.86
CA VAL A 334 -4.30 -17.92 -9.15
C VAL A 334 -4.03 -18.92 -10.24
N ASP A 335 -4.76 -18.78 -11.35
CA ASP A 335 -4.62 -19.58 -12.56
C ASP A 335 -4.00 -18.79 -13.70
N THR A 336 -2.98 -19.34 -14.34
CA THR A 336 -2.40 -18.81 -15.58
C THR A 336 -2.85 -19.61 -16.80
N ARG A 337 -2.99 -18.92 -17.93
CA ARG A 337 -3.33 -19.56 -19.21
C ARG A 337 -2.11 -20.22 -19.83
N SER A 338 -2.33 -21.28 -20.62
CA SER A 338 -1.27 -21.77 -21.52
C SER A 338 -0.95 -20.71 -22.57
N SER A 339 0.32 -20.36 -22.72
CA SER A 339 0.79 -19.38 -23.71
C SER A 339 2.13 -19.80 -24.29
N GLY A 340 2.17 -20.04 -25.60
CA GLY A 340 3.39 -20.52 -26.29
C GLY A 340 3.92 -21.81 -25.66
N PRO A 341 5.19 -21.84 -25.21
CA PRO A 341 5.79 -23.01 -24.56
C PRO A 341 5.32 -23.18 -23.09
N ASN A 342 4.64 -22.19 -22.52
CA ASN A 342 4.21 -22.20 -21.13
C ASN A 342 2.90 -22.95 -20.99
N PRO A 343 2.86 -24.05 -20.23
CA PRO A 343 1.62 -24.75 -19.94
C PRO A 343 0.77 -23.96 -18.94
N TYR A 344 -0.49 -24.32 -18.82
CA TYR A 344 -1.35 -23.90 -17.71
C TYR A 344 -0.67 -24.17 -16.36
N ALA A 345 -0.77 -23.23 -15.44
CA ALA A 345 -0.31 -23.40 -14.07
C ALA A 345 -1.29 -22.78 -13.07
N ASN A 346 -1.46 -23.47 -11.94
CA ASN A 346 -2.19 -22.98 -10.78
C ASN A 346 -1.22 -22.77 -9.63
N TYR A 347 -1.41 -21.67 -8.92
CA TYR A 347 -0.63 -21.26 -7.75
C TYR A 347 -1.55 -21.08 -6.55
N ALA A 348 -1.40 -21.90 -5.55
CA ALA A 348 -2.14 -21.78 -4.29
C ALA A 348 -1.20 -21.45 -3.14
N VAL A 349 -1.56 -20.47 -2.34
CA VAL A 349 -0.80 -20.03 -1.17
C VAL A 349 -1.74 -19.85 -0.01
N ALA A 350 -1.39 -20.39 1.15
CA ALA A 350 -2.12 -20.17 2.38
C ALA A 350 -1.16 -19.88 3.52
N ARG A 351 -1.45 -18.84 4.28
CA ARG A 351 -0.72 -18.46 5.49
C ARG A 351 -1.68 -18.18 6.63
N VAL A 352 -1.33 -18.69 7.80
CA VAL A 352 -2.00 -18.40 9.06
C VAL A 352 -0.95 -17.99 10.07
N LYS A 353 -1.13 -16.82 10.70
CA LYS A 353 -0.27 -16.32 11.76
C LYS A 353 -1.13 -16.02 12.98
N ARG A 354 -0.68 -16.40 14.14
CA ARG A 354 -1.33 -16.11 15.43
C ARG A 354 -0.41 -15.23 16.27
N SER A 355 -0.89 -14.05 16.62
CA SER A 355 -0.22 -13.18 17.57
C SER A 355 -0.35 -13.75 18.99
N LEU A 356 0.78 -13.74 19.70
CA LEU A 356 0.92 -14.18 21.10
C LEU A 356 1.21 -12.95 21.97
N TRP A 357 1.56 -13.17 23.23
CA TRP A 357 1.95 -12.07 24.14
C TRP A 357 3.35 -11.55 23.83
N GLY A 358 3.63 -10.28 24.23
CA GLY A 358 4.97 -9.70 24.17
C GLY A 358 5.53 -9.49 22.77
N GLY A 359 4.66 -9.30 21.75
CA GLY A 359 5.10 -9.09 20.39
C GLY A 359 5.51 -10.35 19.62
N SER A 360 5.40 -11.51 20.24
CA SER A 360 5.69 -12.80 19.61
C SER A 360 4.54 -13.28 18.74
N TYR A 361 4.83 -14.13 17.77
CA TYR A 361 3.82 -14.80 16.96
C TYR A 361 4.27 -16.22 16.57
N ILE A 362 3.32 -17.04 16.16
CA ILE A 362 3.53 -18.31 15.50
C ILE A 362 2.79 -18.30 14.17
N GLY A 363 3.43 -18.79 13.11
CA GLY A 363 2.84 -18.81 11.78
C GLY A 363 3.16 -20.09 11.03
N VAL A 364 2.27 -20.43 10.09
CA VAL A 364 2.43 -21.54 9.15
C VAL A 364 2.10 -21.02 7.76
N MET A 365 2.87 -21.43 6.77
CA MET A 365 2.65 -21.11 5.36
C MET A 365 2.76 -22.40 4.53
N GLY A 366 1.85 -22.55 3.57
CA GLY A 366 1.88 -23.60 2.57
C GLY A 366 1.80 -22.98 1.17
N ILE A 367 2.62 -23.47 0.26
CA ILE A 367 2.65 -23.04 -1.15
C ILE A 367 2.57 -24.29 -2.01
N ASP A 368 1.65 -24.27 -2.97
CA ASP A 368 1.47 -25.34 -3.96
C ASP A 368 1.47 -24.75 -5.37
N LYS A 369 2.30 -25.28 -6.25
CA LYS A 369 2.31 -24.95 -7.67
C LYS A 369 2.03 -26.21 -8.46
N ARG A 370 0.99 -26.19 -9.27
CA ARG A 370 0.64 -27.27 -10.20
C ARG A 370 0.75 -26.76 -11.62
N SER A 371 1.45 -27.50 -12.46
CA SER A 371 1.66 -27.16 -13.87
C SER A 371 1.22 -28.33 -14.76
N GLY A 372 0.71 -28.02 -15.94
CA GLY A 372 0.43 -29.01 -16.98
C GLY A 372 1.69 -29.62 -17.60
N ASN A 373 2.88 -29.20 -17.19
CA ASN A 373 4.15 -29.77 -17.63
C ASN A 373 4.41 -31.08 -16.86
N PRO A 374 4.52 -32.25 -17.51
CA PRO A 374 4.78 -33.53 -16.83
C PRO A 374 6.12 -33.57 -16.10
N PHE A 375 7.05 -32.65 -16.37
CA PHE A 375 8.35 -32.55 -15.71
C PHE A 375 8.30 -31.59 -14.47
N ASP A 376 7.24 -30.78 -14.32
CA ASP A 376 7.03 -29.83 -13.23
C ASP A 376 5.91 -30.32 -12.27
N SER A 377 5.67 -31.59 -12.22
CA SER A 377 4.42 -32.17 -11.71
C SER A 377 4.11 -31.88 -10.24
N PHE A 378 5.08 -31.45 -9.42
CA PHE A 378 4.82 -31.18 -8.02
C PHE A 378 5.91 -30.32 -7.36
N ASN A 379 5.58 -29.10 -6.96
CA ASN A 379 6.46 -28.26 -6.17
C ASN A 379 5.70 -27.72 -4.97
N GLN A 380 5.90 -28.33 -3.80
CA GLN A 380 5.33 -27.90 -2.52
C GLN A 380 6.42 -27.38 -1.61
N THR A 381 6.16 -26.24 -0.97
CA THR A 381 7.01 -25.68 0.06
C THR A 381 6.16 -25.34 1.28
N SER A 382 6.64 -25.74 2.47
CA SER A 382 6.02 -25.40 3.74
C SER A 382 7.04 -24.79 4.69
N GLY A 383 6.64 -23.79 5.44
CA GLY A 383 7.47 -23.13 6.43
C GLY A 383 6.65 -22.69 7.66
#